data_69d2a222cf606eccb11ac1294383da75
#
_entry.id   69d2a222cf606eccb11ac1294383da75
#
_cell.length_a   1.000
_cell.length_b   1.000
_cell.length_c   1.000
_cell.angle_alpha   90.00
_cell.angle_beta   90.00
_cell.angle_gamma   90.00
#
_symmetry.space_group_name_H-M   'P 1'
#
loop_
_entity.id
_entity.type
_entity.pdbx_description
1 polymer ?
#
loop_
_entity_poly.entity_id
_entity_poly.type
_entity_poly.pdbx_seq_one_letter_code
_entity_poly.pdbx_strand_id
1 'polypeptide(L)'
;HERIRGKNTYDRTINGIRKCVERGIQVALSPIVTEELYGELEEYFLLARELGVRSVFLQPINEVGRAKENGLKRVEEEKVFKKFVEIYKKYDDLDRYIPGSLDVQHFTSIKMLEKCLFCGSGISSLAVQPDGTCYPCPNTIIEELKICNILTDDIETLWFESPVLEKMRGISVNKNLPSKCAECEVKLFCGGGCRGVAIKSTGNLYGMSPECESSKNRLIEMIWTAAKEPDLFNYE
;
A
#
# COMPACT_ATOMS: atom_id res chain seq x y z
N HIS A 1 15.32 1.59 12.90
CA HIS A 1 14.77 2.88 12.45
C HIS A 1 15.89 3.85 12.01
N GLU A 2 16.87 4.12 12.84
CA GLU A 2 17.89 5.14 12.58
C GLU A 2 18.85 4.81 11.44
N ARG A 3 19.05 3.52 11.13
CA ARG A 3 19.84 3.10 9.96
C ARG A 3 19.21 3.61 8.65
N ILE A 4 17.89 3.72 8.59
CA ILE A 4 17.15 4.14 7.38
C ILE A 4 16.83 5.63 7.43
N ARG A 5 16.44 6.15 8.60
CA ARG A 5 15.92 7.51 8.77
C ARG A 5 16.95 8.53 9.25
N GLY A 6 18.13 8.07 9.66
CA GLY A 6 19.21 8.90 10.20
C GLY A 6 19.28 8.90 11.73
N LYS A 7 20.43 9.30 12.23
CA LYS A 7 20.71 9.32 13.68
C LYS A 7 19.78 10.28 14.44
N ASN A 8 19.46 9.94 15.69
CA ASN A 8 18.64 10.72 16.62
C ASN A 8 17.20 10.98 16.13
N THR A 9 16.67 10.13 15.23
CA THR A 9 15.30 10.27 14.73
C THR A 9 14.31 9.38 15.45
N TYR A 10 14.72 8.28 16.06
CA TYR A 10 13.84 7.32 16.72
C TYR A 10 13.09 7.96 17.89
N ASP A 11 13.80 8.48 18.89
CA ASP A 11 13.17 9.09 20.07
C ASP A 11 12.27 10.28 19.72
N ARG A 12 12.68 11.08 18.73
CA ARG A 12 11.86 12.19 18.22
C ARG A 12 10.55 11.69 17.63
N THR A 13 10.59 10.59 16.88
CA THR A 13 9.40 9.96 16.27
C THR A 13 8.48 9.42 17.37
N ILE A 14 9.01 8.64 18.31
CA ILE A 14 8.24 8.08 19.44
C ILE A 14 7.58 9.19 20.27
N ASN A 15 8.33 10.24 20.62
CA ASN A 15 7.80 11.38 21.35
C ASN A 15 6.72 12.14 20.56
N GLY A 16 6.87 12.25 19.23
CA GLY A 16 5.86 12.83 18.34
C GLY A 16 4.56 12.01 18.35
N ILE A 17 4.67 10.68 18.25
CA ILE A 17 3.52 9.77 18.31
C ILE A 17 2.79 9.91 19.65
N ARG A 18 3.51 9.83 20.79
CA ARG A 18 2.93 9.97 22.12
C ARG A 18 2.17 11.30 22.28
N LYS A 19 2.77 12.40 21.85
CA LYS A 19 2.12 13.72 21.90
C LYS A 19 0.85 13.81 21.05
N CYS A 20 0.80 13.13 19.91
CA CYS A 20 -0.40 13.07 19.08
C CYS A 20 -1.50 12.25 19.77
N VAL A 21 -1.16 11.06 20.26
CA VAL A 21 -2.10 10.16 20.94
C VAL A 21 -2.66 10.82 22.22
N GLU A 22 -1.80 11.45 23.06
CA GLU A 22 -2.20 12.19 24.26
C GLU A 22 -3.21 13.31 23.98
N ARG A 23 -3.20 13.86 22.74
CA ARG A 23 -4.15 14.90 22.29
C ARG A 23 -5.39 14.34 21.60
N GLY A 24 -5.59 13.03 21.63
CA GLY A 24 -6.72 12.35 20.96
C GLY A 24 -6.59 12.30 19.43
N ILE A 25 -5.41 12.60 18.87
CA ILE A 25 -5.18 12.47 17.42
C ILE A 25 -5.00 10.98 17.11
N GLN A 26 -5.78 10.49 16.16
CA GLN A 26 -5.64 9.12 15.68
C GLN A 26 -4.35 8.98 14.88
N VAL A 27 -3.47 8.11 15.33
CA VAL A 27 -2.18 7.84 14.68
C VAL A 27 -2.20 6.48 14.03
N ALA A 28 -1.75 6.40 12.79
CA ALA A 28 -1.47 5.16 12.08
C ALA A 28 0.04 5.04 11.85
N LEU A 29 0.59 3.85 12.06
CA LEU A 29 1.98 3.55 11.72
C LEU A 29 2.03 2.85 10.36
N SER A 30 3.01 3.22 9.54
CA SER A 30 3.20 2.64 8.20
C SER A 30 4.66 2.21 8.00
N PRO A 31 5.08 1.09 8.63
CA PRO A 31 6.43 0.60 8.50
C PRO A 31 6.68 -0.06 7.14
N ILE A 32 7.89 0.11 6.61
CA ILE A 32 8.38 -0.67 5.48
C ILE A 32 8.91 -2.01 6.01
N VAL A 33 8.37 -3.11 5.54
CA VAL A 33 8.76 -4.46 5.99
C VAL A 33 10.09 -4.85 5.34
N THR A 34 11.17 -4.69 6.09
CA THR A 34 12.51 -5.23 5.79
C THR A 34 12.65 -6.62 6.41
N GLU A 35 13.72 -7.36 6.06
CA GLU A 35 14.02 -8.64 6.71
C GLU A 35 14.20 -8.50 8.23
N GLU A 36 14.83 -7.39 8.68
CA GLU A 36 14.97 -7.12 10.10
C GLU A 36 13.61 -6.90 10.76
N LEU A 37 12.78 -6.02 10.18
CA LEU A 37 11.45 -5.78 10.74
C LEU A 37 10.58 -7.04 10.71
N TYR A 38 10.70 -7.86 9.66
CA TYR A 38 10.01 -9.15 9.62
C TYR A 38 10.42 -10.06 10.79
N GLY A 39 11.70 -10.06 11.15
CA GLY A 39 12.20 -10.74 12.35
C GLY A 39 11.55 -10.24 13.65
N GLU A 40 11.37 -8.93 13.76
CA GLU A 40 10.90 -8.18 14.95
C GLU A 40 9.43 -7.74 14.83
N LEU A 41 8.63 -8.41 14.00
CA LEU A 41 7.28 -7.95 13.68
C LEU A 41 6.35 -7.99 14.92
N GLU A 42 6.51 -8.99 15.78
CA GLU A 42 5.75 -9.10 17.03
C GLU A 42 6.05 -7.94 17.97
N GLU A 43 7.32 -7.66 18.21
CA GLU A 43 7.77 -6.55 19.05
C GLU A 43 7.27 -5.20 18.51
N TYR A 44 7.21 -5.07 17.20
CA TYR A 44 6.68 -3.87 16.56
C TYR A 44 5.19 -3.67 16.85
N PHE A 45 4.38 -4.74 16.79
CA PHE A 45 2.96 -4.67 17.14
C PHE A 45 2.75 -4.38 18.64
N LEU A 46 3.57 -4.97 19.51
CA LEU A 46 3.52 -4.68 20.95
C LEU A 46 3.89 -3.22 21.25
N LEU A 47 4.89 -2.67 20.56
CA LEU A 47 5.24 -1.25 20.65
C LEU A 47 4.08 -0.36 20.14
N ALA A 48 3.46 -0.71 19.02
CA ALA A 48 2.33 0.02 18.47
C ALA A 48 1.15 0.07 19.46
N ARG A 49 0.87 -1.07 20.14
CA ARG A 49 -0.12 -1.17 21.21
C ARG A 49 0.24 -0.30 22.41
N GLU A 50 1.49 -0.37 22.89
CA GLU A 50 1.98 0.46 24.01
C GLU A 50 1.83 1.95 23.71
N LEU A 51 2.12 2.36 22.49
CA LEU A 51 1.99 3.76 22.04
C LEU A 51 0.53 4.20 21.88
N GLY A 52 -0.44 3.30 21.93
CA GLY A 52 -1.87 3.60 21.77
C GLY A 52 -2.24 4.09 20.36
N VAL A 53 -1.50 3.68 19.34
CA VAL A 53 -1.84 4.03 17.95
C VAL A 53 -3.10 3.29 17.50
N ARG A 54 -3.79 3.83 16.50
CA ARG A 54 -5.05 3.26 16.02
C ARG A 54 -4.85 2.09 15.05
N SER A 55 -3.83 2.13 14.24
CA SER A 55 -3.62 1.12 13.18
C SER A 55 -2.17 1.02 12.74
N VAL A 56 -1.84 -0.12 12.13
CA VAL A 56 -0.54 -0.40 11.52
C VAL A 56 -0.77 -0.86 10.09
N PHE A 57 -0.13 -0.21 9.12
CA PHE A 57 -0.17 -0.55 7.70
C PHE A 57 1.18 -1.09 7.25
N LEU A 58 1.33 -2.40 7.13
CA LEU A 58 2.57 -3.02 6.69
C LEU A 58 2.81 -2.74 5.21
N GLN A 59 3.87 -2.00 4.91
CA GLN A 59 4.25 -1.64 3.54
C GLN A 59 5.33 -2.60 3.02
N PRO A 60 5.09 -3.33 1.93
CA PRO A 60 6.15 -4.11 1.31
C PRO A 60 7.20 -3.18 0.68
N ILE A 61 8.45 -3.63 0.60
CA ILE A 61 9.50 -2.92 -0.16
C ILE A 61 9.17 -3.02 -1.65
N ASN A 62 9.16 -1.88 -2.32
CA ASN A 62 9.23 -1.83 -3.78
C ASN A 62 10.71 -1.75 -4.17
N GLU A 63 11.24 -2.76 -4.87
CA GLU A 63 12.64 -2.84 -5.29
C GLU A 63 12.95 -1.89 -6.47
N VAL A 64 12.67 -0.59 -6.27
CA VAL A 64 12.91 0.48 -7.24
C VAL A 64 13.63 1.66 -6.59
N GLY A 65 14.32 2.48 -7.38
CA GLY A 65 15.07 3.64 -6.89
C GLY A 65 16.03 3.28 -5.78
N ARG A 66 16.06 4.08 -4.70
CA ARG A 66 17.00 3.90 -3.58
C ARG A 66 16.93 2.54 -2.88
N ALA A 67 15.77 1.87 -2.89
CA ALA A 67 15.68 0.53 -2.32
C ALA A 67 16.53 -0.45 -3.13
N LYS A 68 16.44 -0.40 -4.47
CA LYS A 68 17.26 -1.21 -5.37
C LYS A 68 18.75 -0.85 -5.26
N GLU A 69 19.08 0.44 -5.25
CA GLU A 69 20.46 0.95 -5.13
C GLU A 69 21.13 0.49 -3.82
N ASN A 70 20.39 0.41 -2.71
CA ASN A 70 20.87 -0.04 -1.42
C ASN A 70 20.71 -1.56 -1.19
N GLY A 71 20.34 -2.32 -2.21
CA GLY A 71 20.21 -3.77 -2.15
C GLY A 71 19.12 -4.28 -1.20
N LEU A 72 18.15 -3.43 -0.85
CA LEU A 72 17.04 -3.84 0.01
C LEU A 72 16.14 -4.81 -0.75
N LYS A 73 15.85 -5.95 -0.11
CA LYS A 73 15.02 -7.00 -0.66
C LYS A 73 13.62 -6.99 -0.06
N ARG A 74 12.65 -7.35 -0.89
CA ARG A 74 11.29 -7.58 -0.48
C ARG A 74 11.19 -8.88 0.29
N VAL A 75 10.55 -8.86 1.43
CA VAL A 75 10.08 -10.07 2.10
C VAL A 75 8.83 -10.55 1.37
N GLU A 76 8.70 -11.85 1.15
CA GLU A 76 7.53 -12.45 0.52
C GLU A 76 6.26 -12.10 1.30
N GLU A 77 5.30 -11.46 0.63
CA GLU A 77 4.08 -10.93 1.26
C GLU A 77 3.27 -12.03 1.95
N GLU A 78 3.25 -13.24 1.41
CA GLU A 78 2.59 -14.39 2.01
C GLU A 78 3.18 -14.72 3.39
N LYS A 79 4.51 -14.71 3.53
CA LYS A 79 5.18 -14.96 4.81
C LYS A 79 4.85 -13.87 5.84
N VAL A 80 4.85 -12.61 5.39
CA VAL A 80 4.46 -11.49 6.24
C VAL A 80 3.02 -11.64 6.72
N PHE A 81 2.11 -12.01 5.83
CA PHE A 81 0.72 -12.23 6.16
C PHE A 81 0.54 -13.38 7.17
N LYS A 82 1.16 -14.54 6.95
CA LYS A 82 1.10 -15.68 7.87
C LYS A 82 1.59 -15.31 9.27
N LYS A 83 2.76 -14.66 9.34
CA LYS A 83 3.31 -14.20 10.62
C LYS A 83 2.39 -13.19 11.30
N PHE A 84 1.78 -12.29 10.54
CA PHE A 84 0.78 -11.37 11.08
C PHE A 84 -0.41 -12.11 11.69
N VAL A 85 -0.98 -13.10 10.98
CA VAL A 85 -2.11 -13.91 11.50
C VAL A 85 -1.73 -14.64 12.78
N GLU A 86 -0.51 -15.20 12.87
CA GLU A 86 0.00 -15.85 14.08
C GLU A 86 0.07 -14.87 15.26
N ILE A 87 0.60 -13.66 15.03
CA ILE A 87 0.67 -12.60 16.07
C ILE A 87 -0.74 -12.18 16.48
N TYR A 88 -1.62 -11.96 15.51
CA TYR A 88 -2.99 -11.55 15.75
C TYR A 88 -3.74 -12.56 16.65
N LYS A 89 -3.61 -13.86 16.37
CA LYS A 89 -4.20 -14.94 17.19
C LYS A 89 -3.62 -15.04 18.59
N LYS A 90 -2.41 -14.57 18.80
CA LYS A 90 -1.71 -14.61 20.10
C LYS A 90 -2.20 -13.52 21.06
N TYR A 91 -2.76 -12.43 20.55
CA TYR A 91 -3.13 -11.25 21.33
C TYR A 91 -4.55 -10.78 21.00
N ASP A 92 -5.50 -11.02 21.88
CA ASP A 92 -6.93 -10.73 21.68
C ASP A 92 -7.24 -9.23 21.46
N ASP A 93 -6.34 -8.33 21.83
CA ASP A 93 -6.53 -6.88 21.72
C ASP A 93 -5.85 -6.25 20.51
N LEU A 94 -5.27 -7.06 19.63
CA LEU A 94 -4.63 -6.57 18.40
C LEU A 94 -5.60 -6.36 17.23
N ASP A 95 -6.87 -6.68 17.37
CA ASP A 95 -7.91 -6.48 16.35
C ASP A 95 -7.99 -5.04 15.84
N ARG A 96 -7.71 -4.06 16.68
CA ARG A 96 -7.64 -2.64 16.31
C ARG A 96 -6.38 -2.22 15.55
N TYR A 97 -5.37 -3.09 15.44
CA TYR A 97 -4.09 -2.81 14.75
C TYR A 97 -3.97 -3.50 13.40
N ILE A 98 -5.10 -3.77 12.75
CA ILE A 98 -5.11 -4.49 11.49
C ILE A 98 -4.39 -3.69 10.41
N PRO A 99 -3.42 -4.31 9.72
CA PRO A 99 -2.74 -3.66 8.61
C PRO A 99 -3.72 -3.33 7.49
N GLY A 100 -3.72 -2.10 7.01
CA GLY A 100 -4.55 -1.70 5.87
C GLY A 100 -4.28 -2.48 4.58
N SER A 101 -3.12 -3.15 4.47
CA SER A 101 -2.82 -4.10 3.38
C SER A 101 -3.70 -5.35 3.41
N LEU A 102 -4.41 -5.59 4.53
CA LEU A 102 -5.39 -6.64 4.71
C LEU A 102 -6.81 -6.08 4.74
N ASP A 103 -6.97 -4.80 4.49
CA ASP A 103 -8.27 -4.15 4.47
C ASP A 103 -9.16 -4.78 3.38
N VAL A 104 -10.03 -5.66 3.83
CA VAL A 104 -11.05 -6.34 3.00
C VAL A 104 -12.19 -5.38 2.67
N GLN A 105 -12.22 -4.16 3.25
CA GLN A 105 -13.26 -3.16 2.97
C GLN A 105 -13.28 -2.71 1.50
N HIS A 106 -12.21 -2.98 0.77
CA HIS A 106 -12.16 -2.81 -0.68
C HIS A 106 -13.09 -3.77 -1.43
N PHE A 107 -13.70 -4.76 -0.77
CA PHE A 107 -14.56 -5.78 -1.39
C PHE A 107 -16.06 -5.45 -1.40
N THR A 108 -16.45 -4.22 -1.16
CA THR A 108 -17.86 -3.86 -0.94
C THR A 108 -18.77 -3.99 -2.16
N SER A 109 -18.26 -4.20 -3.37
CA SER A 109 -19.11 -4.47 -4.54
C SER A 109 -18.32 -5.13 -5.69
N ILE A 110 -18.66 -6.36 -6.04
CA ILE A 110 -18.14 -7.05 -7.22
C ILE A 110 -18.32 -6.21 -8.50
N LYS A 111 -19.41 -5.44 -8.62
CA LYS A 111 -19.64 -4.55 -9.77
C LYS A 111 -18.66 -3.38 -9.84
N MET A 112 -18.17 -2.89 -8.71
CA MET A 112 -17.06 -1.92 -8.69
C MET A 112 -15.74 -2.58 -9.06
N LEU A 113 -15.51 -3.83 -8.66
CA LEU A 113 -14.30 -4.60 -8.93
C LEU A 113 -14.07 -4.81 -10.43
N GLU A 114 -15.13 -5.00 -11.20
CA GLU A 114 -15.03 -5.17 -12.65
C GLU A 114 -14.64 -3.87 -13.40
N LYS A 115 -14.88 -2.71 -12.79
CA LYS A 115 -14.69 -1.40 -13.40
C LYS A 115 -13.49 -0.62 -12.88
N CYS A 116 -13.04 -0.92 -11.68
CA CYS A 116 -12.01 -0.15 -10.98
C CYS A 116 -10.73 -0.95 -10.79
N LEU A 117 -9.60 -0.28 -10.96
CA LEU A 117 -8.39 -0.70 -10.27
C LEU A 117 -8.62 -0.58 -8.76
N PHE A 118 -8.16 -1.57 -7.98
CA PHE A 118 -8.03 -1.44 -6.52
C PHE A 118 -6.91 -0.48 -6.15
N CYS A 119 -6.90 0.67 -6.74
CA CYS A 119 -5.82 1.62 -6.59
C CYS A 119 -6.43 3.02 -6.58
N GLY A 120 -6.22 3.76 -5.51
CA GLY A 120 -6.67 5.15 -5.39
C GLY A 120 -5.92 6.15 -6.28
N SER A 121 -4.92 5.70 -7.05
CA SER A 121 -4.08 6.55 -7.89
C SER A 121 -4.89 7.32 -8.93
N GLY A 122 -4.98 8.64 -8.78
CA GLY A 122 -5.78 9.50 -9.65
C GLY A 122 -7.30 9.35 -9.51
N ILE A 123 -7.78 8.57 -8.52
CA ILE A 123 -9.21 8.37 -8.22
C ILE A 123 -9.55 8.99 -6.87
N SER A 124 -8.83 8.63 -5.81
CA SER A 124 -9.01 9.13 -4.44
C SER A 124 -7.70 9.65 -3.84
N SER A 125 -6.59 9.58 -4.56
CA SER A 125 -5.29 10.06 -4.12
C SER A 125 -4.62 10.92 -5.17
N LEU A 126 -3.84 11.88 -4.68
CA LEU A 126 -2.96 12.77 -5.43
C LEU A 126 -1.66 12.92 -4.64
N ALA A 127 -0.53 12.97 -5.33
CA ALA A 127 0.75 13.31 -4.72
C ALA A 127 1.15 14.72 -5.15
N VAL A 128 1.52 15.55 -4.19
CA VAL A 128 2.01 16.91 -4.44
C VAL A 128 3.45 16.99 -3.97
N GLN A 129 4.34 17.44 -4.84
CA GLN A 129 5.73 17.71 -4.49
C GLN A 129 5.89 19.09 -3.82
N PRO A 130 7.02 19.35 -3.12
CA PRO A 130 7.26 20.63 -2.47
C PRO A 130 7.21 21.86 -3.39
N ASP A 131 7.45 21.68 -4.69
CA ASP A 131 7.36 22.73 -5.71
C ASP A 131 5.94 22.93 -6.27
N GLY A 132 4.96 22.21 -5.72
CA GLY A 132 3.56 22.23 -6.15
C GLY A 132 3.23 21.28 -7.29
N THR A 133 4.20 20.56 -7.84
CA THR A 133 3.95 19.61 -8.94
C THR A 133 3.13 18.41 -8.47
N CYS A 134 2.09 18.07 -9.25
CA CYS A 134 1.10 17.02 -8.92
C CYS A 134 1.27 15.77 -9.78
N TYR A 135 1.05 14.62 -9.14
CA TYR A 135 1.08 13.29 -9.75
C TYR A 135 -0.08 12.44 -9.23
N PRO A 136 -0.49 11.38 -9.95
CA PRO A 136 -1.63 10.53 -9.55
C PRO A 136 -1.45 9.87 -8.17
N CYS A 137 -0.22 9.52 -7.78
CA CYS A 137 0.11 9.01 -6.43
C CYS A 137 1.63 9.10 -6.18
N PRO A 138 2.12 8.86 -4.95
CA PRO A 138 3.56 8.89 -4.65
C PRO A 138 4.41 7.91 -5.46
N ASN A 139 3.84 6.79 -5.89
CA ASN A 139 4.57 5.80 -6.70
C ASN A 139 4.66 6.17 -8.18
N THR A 140 3.89 7.17 -8.63
CA THR A 140 3.85 7.64 -10.03
C THR A 140 4.54 8.98 -10.23
N ILE A 141 5.47 9.36 -9.34
CA ILE A 141 6.31 10.55 -9.51
C ILE A 141 7.35 10.26 -10.60
N ILE A 142 6.96 10.49 -11.84
CA ILE A 142 7.76 10.42 -13.06
C ILE A 142 7.23 11.45 -14.06
N GLU A 143 8.09 12.01 -14.92
CA GLU A 143 7.74 13.15 -15.77
C GLU A 143 6.52 12.88 -16.67
N GLU A 144 6.41 11.69 -17.22
CA GLU A 144 5.33 11.30 -18.13
C GLU A 144 3.93 11.22 -17.45
N LEU A 145 3.90 11.22 -16.12
CA LEU A 145 2.66 11.18 -15.33
C LEU A 145 2.43 12.46 -14.52
N LYS A 146 3.13 13.54 -14.83
CA LYS A 146 2.86 14.86 -14.30
C LYS A 146 1.47 15.33 -14.73
N ILE A 147 0.70 15.85 -13.77
CA ILE A 147 -0.66 16.35 -14.02
C ILE A 147 -0.66 17.87 -14.18
N CYS A 148 -0.18 18.56 -13.16
CA CYS A 148 -0.25 20.03 -13.05
C CYS A 148 0.70 20.52 -11.97
N ASN A 149 0.68 21.86 -11.75
CA ASN A 149 1.24 22.47 -10.56
C ASN A 149 0.11 23.21 -9.80
N ILE A 150 -0.19 22.81 -8.56
CA ILE A 150 -1.29 23.40 -7.78
C ILE A 150 -1.10 24.89 -7.43
N LEU A 151 0.12 25.43 -7.58
CA LEU A 151 0.40 26.83 -7.30
C LEU A 151 0.03 27.75 -8.49
N THR A 152 -0.07 27.19 -9.70
CA THR A 152 -0.28 27.94 -10.94
C THR A 152 -1.50 27.52 -11.73
N ASP A 153 -1.95 26.28 -11.55
CA ASP A 153 -2.97 25.66 -12.39
C ASP A 153 -4.28 25.45 -11.62
N ASP A 154 -5.39 25.39 -12.34
CA ASP A 154 -6.70 25.06 -11.77
C ASP A 154 -6.81 23.54 -11.56
N ILE A 155 -6.57 23.11 -10.32
CA ILE A 155 -6.60 21.70 -9.94
C ILE A 155 -8.00 21.08 -10.09
N GLU A 156 -9.07 21.84 -9.90
CA GLU A 156 -10.44 21.33 -10.01
C GLU A 156 -10.73 20.93 -11.45
N THR A 157 -10.48 21.81 -12.40
CA THR A 157 -10.60 21.51 -13.83
C THR A 157 -9.71 20.35 -14.25
N LEU A 158 -8.42 20.37 -13.86
CA LEU A 158 -7.47 19.34 -14.26
C LEU A 158 -7.72 17.97 -13.60
N TRP A 159 -8.37 17.94 -12.43
CA TRP A 159 -8.80 16.67 -11.83
C TRP A 159 -9.78 15.91 -12.75
N PHE A 160 -10.64 16.62 -13.47
CA PHE A 160 -11.62 15.99 -14.36
C PHE A 160 -11.11 15.84 -15.80
N GLU A 161 -10.32 16.78 -16.30
CA GLU A 161 -9.97 16.90 -17.71
C GLU A 161 -8.54 16.45 -18.05
N SER A 162 -7.69 16.12 -17.05
CA SER A 162 -6.32 15.69 -17.30
C SER A 162 -6.25 14.38 -18.08
N PRO A 163 -5.56 14.34 -19.24
CA PRO A 163 -5.34 13.10 -20.01
C PRO A 163 -4.56 12.04 -19.22
N VAL A 164 -3.68 12.49 -18.28
CA VAL A 164 -2.94 11.59 -17.39
C VAL A 164 -3.88 10.88 -16.44
N LEU A 165 -4.83 11.62 -15.83
CA LEU A 165 -5.81 11.04 -14.91
C LEU A 165 -6.82 10.18 -15.66
N GLU A 166 -7.26 10.58 -16.85
CA GLU A 166 -8.12 9.76 -17.72
C GLU A 166 -7.44 8.43 -18.03
N LYS A 167 -6.17 8.46 -18.44
CA LYS A 167 -5.36 7.26 -18.69
C LYS A 167 -5.25 6.37 -17.47
N MET A 168 -5.01 6.93 -16.29
CA MET A 168 -4.93 6.18 -15.03
C MET A 168 -6.27 5.53 -14.66
N ARG A 169 -7.36 6.27 -14.75
CA ARG A 169 -8.72 5.80 -14.46
C ARG A 169 -9.23 4.77 -15.47
N GLY A 170 -8.72 4.80 -16.69
CA GLY A 170 -9.04 3.85 -17.76
C GLY A 170 -8.33 2.51 -17.66
N ILE A 171 -7.41 2.31 -16.70
CA ILE A 171 -6.71 1.03 -16.56
C ILE A 171 -7.69 -0.05 -16.05
N SER A 172 -7.68 -1.20 -16.71
CA SER A 172 -8.56 -2.31 -16.35
C SER A 172 -7.89 -3.66 -16.65
N VAL A 173 -8.06 -4.62 -15.76
CA VAL A 173 -7.55 -5.98 -15.92
C VAL A 173 -8.11 -6.68 -17.17
N ASN A 174 -9.30 -6.28 -17.61
CA ASN A 174 -9.99 -6.89 -18.75
C ASN A 174 -9.73 -6.18 -20.09
N LYS A 175 -9.05 -5.03 -20.10
CA LYS A 175 -8.92 -4.21 -21.32
C LYS A 175 -7.48 -3.99 -21.77
N ASN A 176 -6.65 -3.51 -20.87
CA ASN A 176 -5.33 -2.97 -21.27
C ASN A 176 -4.16 -3.46 -20.41
N LEU A 177 -4.41 -4.36 -19.48
CA LEU A 177 -3.35 -5.09 -18.78
C LEU A 177 -2.99 -6.39 -19.53
N PRO A 178 -1.82 -7.00 -19.26
CA PRO A 178 -1.42 -8.24 -19.90
C PRO A 178 -2.47 -9.35 -19.78
N SER A 179 -2.58 -10.21 -20.79
CA SER A 179 -3.54 -11.33 -20.81
C SER A 179 -3.45 -12.22 -19.57
N LYS A 180 -2.23 -12.44 -19.04
CA LYS A 180 -2.01 -13.14 -17.77
C LYS A 180 -2.81 -12.51 -16.61
N CYS A 181 -3.02 -11.19 -16.61
CA CYS A 181 -3.85 -10.52 -15.59
C CYS A 181 -5.34 -10.78 -15.83
N ALA A 182 -5.78 -10.78 -17.09
CA ALA A 182 -7.17 -11.04 -17.46
C ALA A 182 -7.63 -12.48 -17.13
N GLU A 183 -6.70 -13.43 -17.19
CA GLU A 183 -6.95 -14.85 -16.91
C GLU A 183 -6.67 -15.25 -15.45
N CYS A 184 -6.15 -14.32 -14.63
CA CYS A 184 -5.74 -14.60 -13.27
C CYS A 184 -6.94 -14.79 -12.35
N GLU A 185 -6.91 -15.85 -11.52
CA GLU A 185 -7.96 -16.18 -10.54
C GLU A 185 -8.15 -15.09 -9.48
N VAL A 186 -7.10 -14.32 -9.14
CA VAL A 186 -7.17 -13.21 -8.17
C VAL A 186 -7.27 -11.83 -8.81
N LYS A 187 -7.59 -11.74 -10.10
CA LYS A 187 -7.60 -10.47 -10.86
C LYS A 187 -8.46 -9.39 -10.23
N LEU A 188 -9.62 -9.76 -9.69
CA LEU A 188 -10.55 -8.82 -9.08
C LEU A 188 -10.03 -8.27 -7.75
N PHE A 189 -9.17 -9.01 -7.07
CA PHE A 189 -8.54 -8.61 -5.81
C PHE A 189 -7.21 -7.88 -6.04
N CYS A 190 -6.46 -8.25 -7.08
CA CYS A 190 -5.16 -7.67 -7.40
C CYS A 190 -5.26 -6.36 -8.18
N GLY A 191 -6.24 -6.25 -9.10
CA GLY A 191 -6.38 -5.10 -10.01
C GLY A 191 -5.18 -4.86 -10.92
N GLY A 192 -4.26 -5.84 -11.04
CA GLY A 192 -3.03 -5.72 -11.84
C GLY A 192 -1.81 -5.21 -11.07
N GLY A 193 -1.91 -5.01 -9.76
CA GLY A 193 -0.81 -4.54 -8.90
C GLY A 193 -0.47 -3.05 -9.06
N CYS A 194 0.63 -2.61 -8.45
CA CYS A 194 1.03 -1.21 -8.45
C CYS A 194 1.50 -0.72 -9.82
N ARG A 195 0.77 0.23 -10.41
CA ARG A 195 1.11 0.80 -11.73
C ARG A 195 2.39 1.64 -11.70
N GLY A 196 2.65 2.30 -10.56
CA GLY A 196 3.90 3.05 -10.37
C GLY A 196 5.13 2.12 -10.34
N VAL A 197 5.01 0.93 -9.75
CA VAL A 197 6.07 -0.08 -9.78
C VAL A 197 6.21 -0.67 -11.19
N ALA A 198 5.09 -1.00 -11.84
CA ALA A 198 5.11 -1.54 -13.20
C ALA A 198 5.84 -0.61 -14.18
N ILE A 199 5.47 0.68 -14.23
CA ILE A 199 6.12 1.62 -15.16
C ILE A 199 7.60 1.85 -14.82
N LYS A 200 7.97 1.97 -13.53
CA LYS A 200 9.37 2.14 -13.12
C LYS A 200 10.24 0.92 -13.41
N SER A 201 9.66 -0.28 -13.42
CA SER A 201 10.39 -1.51 -13.67
C SER A 201 10.45 -1.92 -15.14
N THR A 202 9.40 -1.60 -15.90
CA THR A 202 9.23 -2.09 -17.29
C THR A 202 9.22 -0.96 -18.33
N GLY A 203 9.18 0.30 -17.92
CA GLY A 203 8.94 1.44 -18.81
C GLY A 203 7.50 1.53 -19.34
N ASN A 204 6.60 0.65 -18.90
CA ASN A 204 5.24 0.57 -19.43
C ASN A 204 4.21 0.61 -18.29
N LEU A 205 3.32 1.62 -18.31
CA LEU A 205 2.23 1.76 -17.35
C LEU A 205 1.30 0.53 -17.30
N TYR A 206 1.13 -0.13 -18.44
CA TYR A 206 0.32 -1.33 -18.58
C TYR A 206 1.12 -2.63 -18.42
N GLY A 207 2.42 -2.54 -18.12
CA GLY A 207 3.30 -3.68 -17.93
C GLY A 207 2.93 -4.56 -16.76
N MET A 208 3.47 -5.77 -16.72
CA MET A 208 3.35 -6.67 -15.58
C MET A 208 4.13 -6.09 -14.39
N SER A 209 3.49 -6.06 -13.22
CA SER A 209 4.24 -5.77 -11.99
C SER A 209 5.26 -6.88 -11.71
N PRO A 210 6.51 -6.56 -11.39
CA PRO A 210 7.50 -7.57 -10.99
C PRO A 210 7.11 -8.31 -9.72
N GLU A 211 6.20 -7.75 -8.94
CA GLU A 211 5.70 -8.28 -7.66
C GLU A 211 4.47 -9.18 -7.84
N CYS A 212 4.10 -9.50 -9.09
CA CYS A 212 2.88 -10.23 -9.44
C CYS A 212 2.74 -11.53 -8.67
N GLU A 213 3.78 -12.36 -8.61
CA GLU A 213 3.74 -13.68 -7.98
C GLU A 213 3.58 -13.56 -6.44
N SER A 214 4.38 -12.71 -5.81
CA SER A 214 4.31 -12.49 -4.36
C SER A 214 2.94 -11.95 -3.92
N SER A 215 2.40 -10.99 -4.67
CA SER A 215 1.08 -10.41 -4.38
C SER A 215 -0.05 -11.42 -4.62
N LYS A 216 0.07 -12.26 -5.66
CA LYS A 216 -0.88 -13.35 -5.94
C LYS A 216 -0.92 -14.36 -4.80
N ASN A 217 0.24 -14.85 -4.37
CA ASN A 217 0.34 -15.84 -3.29
C ASN A 217 -0.24 -15.30 -1.98
N ARG A 218 0.07 -14.04 -1.64
CA ARG A 218 -0.54 -13.38 -0.47
C ARG A 218 -2.06 -13.31 -0.57
N LEU A 219 -2.60 -12.93 -1.73
CA LEU A 219 -4.06 -12.82 -1.91
C LEU A 219 -4.74 -14.18 -1.80
N ILE A 220 -4.16 -15.24 -2.36
CA ILE A 220 -4.68 -16.60 -2.24
C ILE A 220 -4.70 -17.03 -0.77
N GLU A 221 -3.60 -16.82 -0.05
CA GLU A 221 -3.51 -17.15 1.37
C GLU A 221 -4.53 -16.37 2.21
N MET A 222 -4.69 -15.08 1.92
CA MET A 222 -5.67 -14.22 2.58
C MET A 222 -7.11 -14.72 2.35
N ILE A 223 -7.47 -15.09 1.12
CA ILE A 223 -8.80 -15.59 0.78
C ILE A 223 -9.06 -16.91 1.54
N TRP A 224 -8.09 -17.82 1.56
CA TRP A 224 -8.24 -19.10 2.28
C TRP A 224 -8.30 -18.92 3.80
N THR A 225 -7.53 -17.97 4.35
CA THR A 225 -7.60 -17.65 5.78
C THR A 225 -8.97 -17.06 6.13
N ALA A 226 -9.47 -16.11 5.33
CA ALA A 226 -10.81 -15.55 5.54
C ALA A 226 -11.92 -16.59 5.45
N ALA A 227 -11.79 -17.57 4.53
CA ALA A 227 -12.77 -18.65 4.40
C ALA A 227 -12.76 -19.62 5.58
N LYS A 228 -11.59 -19.86 6.19
CA LYS A 228 -11.44 -20.78 7.34
C LYS A 228 -11.72 -20.08 8.68
N GLU A 229 -11.43 -18.82 8.78
CA GLU A 229 -11.42 -18.05 10.01
C GLU A 229 -12.04 -16.66 9.77
N PRO A 230 -13.34 -16.61 9.43
CA PRO A 230 -14.03 -15.37 9.06
C PRO A 230 -13.95 -14.32 10.18
N ASP A 231 -13.95 -14.73 11.43
CA ASP A 231 -13.91 -13.83 12.59
C ASP A 231 -12.63 -12.96 12.67
N LEU A 232 -11.54 -13.39 12.04
CA LEU A 232 -10.33 -12.56 11.92
C LEU A 232 -10.52 -11.31 11.03
N PHE A 233 -11.59 -11.27 10.23
CA PHE A 233 -11.86 -10.24 9.24
C PHE A 233 -13.19 -9.52 9.48
N ASN A 234 -13.89 -9.84 10.57
CA ASN A 234 -15.11 -9.14 10.96
C ASN A 234 -14.75 -7.85 11.68
N TYR A 235 -15.03 -6.74 11.02
CA TYR A 235 -14.96 -5.40 11.58
C TYR A 235 -16.38 -4.90 11.84
N GLU A 236 -16.74 -4.72 13.09
CA GLU A 236 -17.89 -3.91 13.48
C GLU A 236 -17.56 -2.41 13.45
#